data_14335c601195c93daeda00db0371e152
#
_entry.id   14335c601195c93daeda00db0371e152
#
_cell.length_a   1.000
_cell.length_b   1.000
_cell.length_c   1.000
_cell.angle_alpha   90.00
_cell.angle_beta   90.00
_cell.angle_gamma   90.00
#
_symmetry.space_group_name_H-M   'P 1'
#
loop_
_entity.id
_entity.type
_entity.pdbx_description
1 polymer ?
#
loop_
_entity_poly.entity_id
_entity_poly.type
_entity_poly.pdbx_seq_one_letter_code
_entity_poly.pdbx_strand_id
1 'polypeptide(L)'
;MKNLFEPAAVEEVKDRMAQLRPDSERLWGKMNAAQALAHCSAAMEMAMGKVRPPRILIGRLLGRLAKKSVIVNGTPMRRNAMTEKSCLVTDERDFVVERQRLRESIDRFATGGPGVCTKHPHFFFGPLTPVE
;
A
#
# COMPACT_ATOMS: atom_id res chain seq x y z
N MET A 1 7.30 -10.92 5.51
CA MET A 1 6.25 -9.97 5.06
C MET A 1 4.92 -10.71 5.08
N LYS A 2 3.79 -10.05 5.38
CA LYS A 2 2.47 -10.71 5.37
C LYS A 2 1.95 -10.80 3.94
N ASN A 3 1.37 -11.95 3.60
CA ASN A 3 0.84 -12.20 2.27
C ASN A 3 -0.69 -12.03 2.30
N LEU A 4 -1.21 -11.03 1.58
CA LEU A 4 -2.66 -10.76 1.50
C LEU A 4 -3.47 -11.80 0.70
N PHE A 5 -2.85 -12.85 0.17
CA PHE A 5 -3.56 -14.01 -0.35
C PHE A 5 -3.86 -15.05 0.73
N GLU A 6 -3.33 -14.86 1.94
CA GLU A 6 -3.60 -15.71 3.10
C GLU A 6 -4.77 -15.14 3.91
N PRO A 7 -5.86 -15.90 4.14
CA PRO A 7 -7.03 -15.41 4.86
C PRO A 7 -6.71 -14.80 6.22
N ALA A 8 -5.81 -15.42 6.98
CA ALA A 8 -5.41 -14.92 8.29
C ALA A 8 -4.76 -13.52 8.23
N ALA A 9 -3.97 -13.24 7.18
CA ALA A 9 -3.37 -11.92 6.99
C ALA A 9 -4.41 -10.86 6.60
N VAL A 10 -5.41 -11.25 5.81
CA VAL A 10 -6.53 -10.38 5.42
C VAL A 10 -7.35 -9.99 6.65
N GLU A 11 -7.74 -10.96 7.48
CA GLU A 11 -8.51 -10.70 8.70
C GLU A 11 -7.74 -9.83 9.69
N GLU A 12 -6.46 -10.11 9.91
CA GLU A 12 -5.63 -9.26 10.77
C GLU A 12 -5.59 -7.80 10.30
N VAL A 13 -5.46 -7.56 8.99
CA VAL A 13 -5.45 -6.19 8.46
C VAL A 13 -6.81 -5.53 8.66
N LYS A 14 -7.91 -6.25 8.42
CA LYS A 14 -9.28 -5.75 8.63
C LYS A 14 -9.54 -5.43 10.10
N ASP A 15 -9.11 -6.28 11.03
CA ASP A 15 -9.25 -6.04 12.47
C ASP A 15 -8.48 -4.79 12.91
N ARG A 16 -7.28 -4.58 12.40
CA ARG A 16 -6.52 -3.34 12.65
C ARG A 16 -7.22 -2.11 12.10
N MET A 17 -7.82 -2.22 10.90
CA MET A 17 -8.62 -1.12 10.34
C MET A 17 -9.88 -0.84 11.16
N ALA A 18 -10.52 -1.88 11.73
CA ALA A 18 -11.70 -1.73 12.58
C ALA A 18 -11.39 -0.96 13.87
N GLN A 19 -10.16 -1.09 14.40
CA GLN A 19 -9.71 -0.36 15.60
C GLN A 19 -9.36 1.11 15.32
N LEU A 20 -9.16 1.50 14.05
CA LEU A 20 -8.84 2.87 13.67
C LEU A 20 -10.08 3.76 13.82
N ARG A 21 -9.90 4.96 14.39
CA ARG A 21 -10.95 5.98 14.57
C ARG A 21 -10.60 7.24 13.80
N PRO A 22 -11.57 8.11 13.48
CA PRO A 22 -11.33 9.38 12.80
C PRO A 22 -10.33 10.28 13.52
N ASP A 23 -10.34 10.24 14.87
CA ASP A 23 -9.47 10.99 15.77
C ASP A 23 -8.18 10.27 16.16
N SER A 24 -7.88 9.10 15.57
CA SER A 24 -6.65 8.37 15.87
C SER A 24 -5.42 9.21 15.56
N GLU A 25 -4.56 9.35 16.56
CA GLU A 25 -3.32 10.12 16.43
C GLU A 25 -2.31 9.40 15.50
N ARG A 26 -1.68 10.19 14.66
CA ARG A 26 -0.58 9.69 13.82
C ARG A 26 0.69 9.50 14.65
N LEU A 27 1.36 8.40 14.49
CA LEU A 27 2.67 8.16 15.11
C LEU A 27 3.80 8.90 14.37
N TRP A 28 3.62 9.19 13.10
CA TRP A 28 4.55 9.91 12.21
C TRP A 28 3.83 10.32 10.91
N GLY A 29 4.50 11.14 10.09
CA GLY A 29 3.92 11.59 8.83
C GLY A 29 2.99 12.79 8.96
N LYS A 30 2.31 13.13 7.86
CA LYS A 30 1.40 14.29 7.75
C LYS A 30 -0.07 13.91 7.58
N MET A 31 -0.37 12.71 7.09
CA MET A 31 -1.72 12.24 6.82
C MET A 31 -2.48 11.97 8.12
N ASN A 32 -3.74 12.38 8.19
CA ASN A 32 -4.67 11.95 9.23
C ASN A 32 -5.18 10.52 8.93
N ALA A 33 -6.03 9.98 9.80
CA ALA A 33 -6.54 8.61 9.67
C ALA A 33 -7.28 8.38 8.33
N ALA A 34 -8.14 9.30 7.91
CA ALA A 34 -8.88 9.20 6.65
C ALA A 34 -7.94 9.27 5.42
N GLN A 35 -6.98 10.19 5.44
CA GLN A 35 -5.98 10.30 4.39
C GLN A 35 -5.06 9.06 4.31
N ALA A 36 -4.71 8.46 5.45
CA ALA A 36 -3.94 7.22 5.48
C ALA A 36 -4.70 6.04 4.88
N LEU A 37 -6.01 5.92 5.13
CA LEU A 37 -6.87 4.93 4.49
C LEU A 37 -6.95 5.14 2.97
N ALA A 38 -7.12 6.37 2.52
CA ALA A 38 -7.11 6.72 1.10
C ALA A 38 -5.76 6.43 0.43
N HIS A 39 -4.64 6.71 1.12
CA HIS A 39 -3.29 6.36 0.68
C HIS A 39 -3.13 4.85 0.49
N CYS A 40 -3.57 4.06 1.45
CA CYS A 40 -3.52 2.60 1.34
C CYS A 40 -4.40 2.08 0.19
N SER A 41 -5.59 2.67 -0.03
CA SER A 41 -6.45 2.33 -1.17
C SER A 41 -5.76 2.63 -2.51
N ALA A 42 -5.09 3.78 -2.64
CA ALA A 42 -4.33 4.14 -3.84
C ALA A 42 -3.16 3.16 -4.08
N ALA A 43 -2.47 2.71 -3.03
CA ALA A 43 -1.43 1.69 -3.14
C ALA A 43 -1.98 0.34 -3.62
N MET A 44 -3.15 -0.08 -3.13
CA MET A 44 -3.84 -1.28 -3.61
C MET A 44 -4.25 -1.16 -5.08
N GLU A 45 -4.74 0.00 -5.50
CA GLU A 45 -5.09 0.28 -6.90
C GLU A 45 -3.86 0.25 -7.81
N MET A 46 -2.71 0.71 -7.34
CA MET A 46 -1.43 0.59 -8.05
C MET A 46 -1.02 -0.88 -8.16
N ALA A 47 -1.12 -1.67 -7.09
CA ALA A 47 -0.82 -3.10 -7.10
C ALA A 47 -1.71 -3.88 -8.09
N MET A 48 -2.96 -3.47 -8.25
CA MET A 48 -3.90 -4.04 -9.23
C MET A 48 -3.78 -3.43 -10.63
N GLY A 49 -2.84 -2.49 -10.86
CA GLY A 49 -2.56 -1.92 -12.18
C GLY A 49 -3.57 -0.89 -12.68
N LYS A 50 -4.45 -0.36 -11.82
CA LYS A 50 -5.35 0.75 -12.18
C LYS A 50 -4.57 2.07 -12.37
N VAL A 51 -3.52 2.25 -11.58
CA VAL A 51 -2.57 3.36 -11.69
C VAL A 51 -1.20 2.79 -11.99
N ARG A 52 -0.51 3.34 -12.99
CA ARG A 52 0.78 2.81 -13.50
C ARG A 52 1.82 3.93 -13.57
N PRO A 53 2.36 4.38 -12.44
CA PRO A 53 3.35 5.45 -12.44
C PRO A 53 4.64 5.01 -13.12
N PRO A 54 5.35 5.92 -13.82
CA PRO A 54 6.62 5.62 -14.43
C PRO A 54 7.68 5.37 -13.36
N ARG A 55 8.69 4.57 -13.71
CA ARG A 55 9.83 4.33 -12.82
C ARG A 55 10.67 5.59 -12.64
N ILE A 56 10.90 5.97 -11.38
CA ILE A 56 11.78 7.10 -11.04
C ILE A 56 13.26 6.70 -11.17
N LEU A 57 14.11 7.66 -11.51
CA LEU A 57 15.55 7.41 -11.75
C LEU A 57 16.25 6.80 -10.54
N ILE A 58 16.02 7.32 -9.34
CA ILE A 58 16.59 6.79 -8.12
C ILE A 58 16.14 5.34 -7.84
N GLY A 59 14.89 5.00 -8.20
CA GLY A 59 14.39 3.63 -8.11
C GLY A 59 15.04 2.68 -9.14
N ARG A 60 15.47 3.19 -10.31
CA ARG A 60 16.24 2.39 -11.27
C ARG A 60 17.63 2.03 -10.73
N LEU A 61 18.25 2.94 -9.98
CA LEU A 61 19.59 2.76 -9.43
C LEU A 61 19.59 1.93 -8.14
N LEU A 62 18.75 2.30 -7.18
CA LEU A 62 18.75 1.74 -5.81
C LEU A 62 17.60 0.76 -5.54
N GLY A 63 16.62 0.64 -6.45
CA GLY A 63 15.41 -0.12 -6.23
C GLY A 63 15.64 -1.61 -5.90
N ARG A 64 16.63 -2.25 -6.54
CA ARG A 64 16.99 -3.66 -6.27
C ARG A 64 17.54 -3.85 -4.85
N LEU A 65 18.38 -2.95 -4.37
CA LEU A 65 18.93 -2.99 -3.02
C LEU A 65 17.84 -2.75 -1.98
N ALA A 66 17.01 -1.73 -2.22
CA ALA A 66 15.88 -1.42 -1.36
C ALA A 66 14.85 -2.57 -1.32
N LYS A 67 14.55 -3.18 -2.47
CA LYS A 67 13.70 -4.38 -2.55
C LYS A 67 14.24 -5.51 -1.68
N LYS A 68 15.52 -5.84 -1.81
CA LYS A 68 16.17 -6.88 -1.01
C LYS A 68 16.05 -6.56 0.49
N SER A 69 16.33 -5.32 0.89
CA SER A 69 16.28 -4.90 2.30
C SER A 69 14.84 -4.97 2.85
N VAL A 70 13.89 -4.33 2.18
CA VAL A 70 12.52 -4.16 2.72
C VAL A 70 11.68 -5.40 2.52
N ILE A 71 11.66 -5.95 1.30
CA ILE A 71 10.74 -7.04 0.94
C ILE A 71 11.31 -8.39 1.36
N VAL A 72 12.56 -8.68 1.01
CA VAL A 72 13.16 -9.99 1.27
C VAL A 72 13.58 -10.12 2.74
N ASN A 73 14.30 -9.14 3.26
CA ASN A 73 14.83 -9.20 4.63
C ASN A 73 13.85 -8.67 5.69
N GLY A 74 12.70 -8.10 5.28
CA GLY A 74 11.70 -7.59 6.21
C GLY A 74 12.12 -6.34 6.99
N THR A 75 13.15 -5.61 6.53
CA THR A 75 13.58 -4.38 7.19
C THR A 75 12.44 -3.35 7.16
N PRO A 76 12.05 -2.76 8.31
CA PRO A 76 11.00 -1.76 8.34
C PRO A 76 11.31 -0.58 7.39
N MET A 77 10.30 -0.11 6.68
CA MET A 77 10.45 1.10 5.88
C MET A 77 10.78 2.30 6.77
N ARG A 78 11.68 3.15 6.27
CA ARG A 78 12.03 4.39 6.97
C ARG A 78 10.79 5.26 7.18
N ARG A 79 10.62 5.80 8.38
CA ARG A 79 9.58 6.80 8.66
C ARG A 79 9.72 8.00 7.71
N ASN A 80 8.61 8.55 7.26
CA ASN A 80 8.56 9.63 6.28
C ASN A 80 9.26 9.31 4.94
N ALA A 81 9.30 8.02 4.56
CA ALA A 81 9.79 7.63 3.24
C ALA A 81 8.95 8.32 2.14
N MET A 82 9.61 8.67 1.05
CA MET A 82 8.96 9.29 -0.10
C MET A 82 7.92 8.32 -0.69
N THR A 83 6.72 8.82 -0.91
CA THR A 83 5.68 8.06 -1.62
C THR A 83 5.50 8.57 -3.05
N GLU A 84 4.87 7.76 -3.88
CA GLU A 84 4.49 8.14 -5.24
C GLU A 84 3.38 9.20 -5.22
N LYS A 85 3.40 10.12 -6.20
CA LYS A 85 2.47 11.28 -6.23
C LYS A 85 1.00 10.87 -6.26
N SER A 86 0.65 9.79 -6.98
CA SER A 86 -0.73 9.27 -7.04
C SER A 86 -1.22 8.67 -5.72
N CYS A 87 -0.31 8.33 -4.80
CA CYS A 87 -0.62 7.87 -3.45
C CYS A 87 -0.56 8.99 -2.41
N LEU A 88 -0.13 10.20 -2.79
CA LEU A 88 -0.05 11.34 -1.87
C LEU A 88 -1.44 11.96 -1.71
N VAL A 89 -2.01 11.85 -0.52
CA VAL A 89 -3.33 12.38 -0.18
C VAL A 89 -3.14 13.60 0.74
N THR A 90 -3.57 14.77 0.26
CA THR A 90 -3.44 16.05 0.99
C THR A 90 -4.78 16.76 1.17
N ASP A 91 -5.79 16.38 0.42
CA ASP A 91 -7.15 16.89 0.49
C ASP A 91 -7.93 16.27 1.65
N GLU A 92 -9.05 16.90 2.01
CA GLU A 92 -9.95 16.38 3.02
C GLU A 92 -10.62 15.08 2.55
N ARG A 93 -10.73 14.11 3.45
CA ARG A 93 -11.31 12.79 3.18
C ARG A 93 -12.31 12.39 4.25
N ASP A 94 -13.39 11.73 3.83
CA ASP A 94 -14.34 11.13 4.74
C ASP A 94 -13.80 9.78 5.25
N PHE A 95 -13.68 9.64 6.56
CA PHE A 95 -13.11 8.47 7.20
C PHE A 95 -13.92 7.19 6.94
N VAL A 96 -15.26 7.27 6.97
CA VAL A 96 -16.13 6.10 6.80
C VAL A 96 -16.05 5.61 5.36
N VAL A 97 -16.10 6.54 4.41
CA VAL A 97 -16.00 6.26 2.97
C VAL A 97 -14.64 5.61 2.64
N GLU A 98 -13.55 6.21 3.11
CA GLU A 98 -12.20 5.69 2.78
C GLU A 98 -11.91 4.35 3.49
N ARG A 99 -12.44 4.12 4.69
CA ARG A 99 -12.34 2.81 5.35
C ARG A 99 -13.08 1.72 4.58
N GLN A 100 -14.28 2.02 4.10
CA GLN A 100 -15.04 1.08 3.28
C GLN A 100 -14.34 0.80 1.95
N ARG A 101 -13.85 1.84 1.28
CA ARG A 101 -13.10 1.72 0.01
C ARG A 101 -11.86 0.83 0.15
N LEU A 102 -11.08 1.02 1.23
CA LEU A 102 -9.91 0.19 1.47
C LEU A 102 -10.31 -1.26 1.75
N ARG A 103 -11.35 -1.50 2.55
CA ARG A 103 -11.87 -2.84 2.82
C ARG A 103 -12.23 -3.56 1.53
N GLU A 104 -13.01 -2.93 0.66
CA GLU A 104 -13.40 -3.47 -0.64
C GLU A 104 -12.20 -3.75 -1.55
N SER A 105 -11.19 -2.88 -1.51
CA SER A 105 -9.95 -3.06 -2.28
C SER A 105 -9.16 -4.28 -1.80
N ILE A 106 -9.08 -4.50 -0.48
CA ILE A 106 -8.43 -5.67 0.13
C ILE A 106 -9.20 -6.94 -0.25
N ASP A 107 -10.54 -6.93 -0.14
CA ASP A 107 -11.38 -8.08 -0.49
C ASP A 107 -11.23 -8.47 -1.97
N ARG A 108 -11.25 -7.48 -2.85
CA ARG A 108 -11.04 -7.67 -4.29
C ARG A 108 -9.66 -8.25 -4.61
N PHE A 109 -8.63 -7.75 -3.93
CA PHE A 109 -7.27 -8.23 -4.11
C PHE A 109 -7.13 -9.68 -3.63
N ALA A 110 -7.63 -9.98 -2.43
CA ALA A 110 -7.55 -11.30 -1.83
C ALA A 110 -8.33 -12.37 -2.62
N THR A 111 -9.58 -12.05 -3.01
CA THR A 111 -10.42 -12.98 -3.78
C THR A 111 -9.97 -13.17 -5.22
N GLY A 112 -9.39 -12.14 -5.82
CA GLY A 112 -8.87 -12.21 -7.19
C GLY A 112 -7.55 -12.99 -7.31
N GLY A 113 -6.86 -13.21 -6.19
CA GLY A 113 -5.63 -13.98 -6.13
C GLY A 113 -4.46 -13.33 -6.91
N PRO A 114 -3.40 -14.09 -7.19
CA PRO A 114 -2.22 -13.57 -7.89
C PRO A 114 -2.48 -12.98 -9.27
N GLY A 115 -3.59 -13.37 -9.91
CA GLY A 115 -3.96 -12.89 -11.25
C GLY A 115 -4.37 -11.42 -11.31
N VAL A 116 -4.74 -10.79 -10.19
CA VAL A 116 -5.10 -9.36 -10.15
C VAL A 116 -3.90 -8.45 -10.04
N CYS A 117 -2.73 -8.99 -9.71
CA CYS A 117 -1.51 -8.21 -9.59
C CYS A 117 -1.04 -7.70 -10.94
N THR A 118 -0.69 -6.43 -10.98
CA THR A 118 -0.14 -5.83 -12.19
C THR A 118 1.24 -6.40 -12.52
N LYS A 119 1.51 -6.56 -13.81
CA LYS A 119 2.87 -6.84 -14.32
C LYS A 119 3.69 -5.56 -14.52
N HIS A 120 3.07 -4.37 -14.31
CA HIS A 120 3.78 -3.11 -14.41
C HIS A 120 4.79 -2.99 -13.26
N PRO A 121 6.07 -2.62 -13.55
CA PRO A 121 7.07 -2.52 -12.50
C PRO A 121 6.71 -1.44 -11.46
N HIS A 122 6.92 -1.73 -10.19
CA HIS A 122 6.77 -0.75 -9.13
C HIS A 122 7.68 0.46 -9.38
N PHE A 123 7.18 1.67 -9.17
CA PHE A 123 7.88 2.92 -9.50
C PHE A 123 9.29 3.02 -8.88
N PHE A 124 9.50 2.43 -7.71
CA PHE A 124 10.76 2.43 -7.00
C PHE A 124 11.48 1.07 -7.03
N PHE A 125 10.84 -0.01 -6.59
CA PHE A 125 11.47 -1.33 -6.46
C PHE A 125 11.71 -2.05 -7.80
N GLY A 126 10.98 -1.69 -8.86
CA GLY A 126 11.01 -2.39 -10.14
C GLY A 126 10.07 -3.58 -10.19
N PRO A 127 10.38 -4.63 -10.97
CA PRO A 127 9.51 -5.80 -11.07
C PRO A 127 9.30 -6.48 -9.72
N LEU A 128 8.04 -6.75 -9.38
CA LEU A 128 7.61 -7.49 -8.19
C LEU A 128 6.85 -8.74 -8.62
N THR A 129 6.95 -9.80 -7.84
CA THR A 129 6.08 -10.97 -7.94
C THR A 129 4.79 -10.72 -7.15
N PRO A 130 3.71 -11.48 -7.37
CA PRO A 130 2.47 -11.30 -6.63
C PRO A 130 2.61 -11.39 -5.11
N VAL A 131 3.57 -12.15 -4.60
CA VAL A 131 3.82 -12.32 -3.15
C VAL A 131 4.77 -11.27 -2.57
N GLU A 132 5.41 -10.48 -3.39
CA GLU A 132 6.24 -9.31 -3.03
C GLU A 132 5.40 -8.03 -3.00
#